data_753bc4bad3bfc4ac0ec277f413ac2f9e
#
_entry.id   753bc4bad3bfc4ac0ec277f413ac2f9e
#
_cell.length_a   1.000
_cell.length_b   1.000
_cell.length_c   1.000
_cell.angle_alpha   90.00
_cell.angle_beta   90.00
_cell.angle_gamma   90.00
#
_symmetry.space_group_name_H-M   'P 1'
#
loop_
_entity.id
_entity.type
_entity.pdbx_description
1 polymer ?
#
loop_
_entity_poly.entity_id
_entity_poly.type
_entity_poly.pdbx_seq_one_letter_code
_entity_poly.pdbx_strand_id
1 'polypeptide(L)'
;RIIVSKDYSPKVPFFQGIGAGIQNKYQWARSITSWFILLQAGVGNVTTWYFYYGIKDTLGLTTEQQGVLNGTLTTIIGAAATPAMLLSPFLIRKIGKRNLFIMYVVCSVFCFAGMYVFIEQIWVLFVFIWLRGFFSTFTLITDGAMNADVLDYQQYKTGERLEGLMSQFVGIIGTFVSMGVTYLIQTIIMQNHYGLVNNYDDLYNVSFREPLSKGMIALAAVGYIISLIPFITMYTLTEEEHEAHISVLKIRAALEDYATECLSEGELEEAKNIYADAVNELEICRDRIDIVKGKEKRKLKNKMKALQIVINEKDRFNDPKMIKKTEKAKELLSHSVEELYGISEPSMDKYNAANAMSESTKEEIRSKSAALKEASKELDHFHKKAYAYI
;
A
#
# COMPACT_ATOMS: atom_id res chain seq x y z
N ARG A 1 -0.31 -7.19 -8.40
CA ARG A 1 -0.99 -8.45 -8.76
C ARG A 1 -2.02 -8.78 -7.68
N ILE A 2 -3.29 -8.95 -8.06
CA ILE A 2 -4.38 -9.33 -7.15
C ILE A 2 -4.43 -10.87 -7.12
N ILE A 3 -4.36 -11.46 -5.93
CA ILE A 3 -4.42 -12.91 -5.72
C ILE A 3 -5.73 -13.21 -4.99
N VAL A 4 -6.76 -13.47 -5.77
CA VAL A 4 -8.09 -13.84 -5.29
C VAL A 4 -8.64 -14.96 -6.18
N SER A 5 -9.65 -15.68 -5.71
CA SER A 5 -10.37 -16.62 -6.56
C SER A 5 -11.00 -15.92 -7.75
N LYS A 6 -11.18 -16.63 -8.86
CA LYS A 6 -11.72 -16.06 -10.11
C LYS A 6 -13.15 -15.52 -9.94
N ASP A 7 -13.89 -16.06 -8.98
CA ASP A 7 -15.27 -15.66 -8.64
C ASP A 7 -15.35 -14.85 -7.33
N TYR A 8 -14.28 -14.18 -6.98
CA TYR A 8 -14.22 -13.40 -5.75
C TYR A 8 -15.15 -12.20 -5.80
N SER A 9 -16.08 -12.12 -4.85
CA SER A 9 -16.85 -10.91 -4.55
C SER A 9 -16.77 -10.61 -3.05
N PRO A 10 -16.36 -9.39 -2.66
CA PRO A 10 -16.27 -9.01 -1.24
C PRO A 10 -17.66 -9.06 -0.59
N LYS A 11 -17.81 -9.86 0.47
CA LYS A 11 -19.10 -10.04 1.20
C LYS A 11 -19.05 -9.41 2.60
N VAL A 12 -18.08 -8.55 2.88
CA VAL A 12 -17.87 -8.01 4.23
C VAL A 12 -18.74 -6.78 4.46
N PRO A 13 -19.57 -6.75 5.52
CA PRO A 13 -20.31 -5.54 5.93
C PRO A 13 -19.35 -4.39 6.18
N PHE A 14 -19.76 -3.17 5.81
CA PHE A 14 -18.93 -1.94 5.88
C PHE A 14 -18.23 -1.75 7.23
N PHE A 15 -18.95 -1.86 8.35
CA PHE A 15 -18.34 -1.68 9.67
C PHE A 15 -17.37 -2.79 10.07
N GLN A 16 -17.61 -4.02 9.62
CA GLN A 16 -16.70 -5.13 9.86
C GLN A 16 -15.40 -4.96 9.04
N GLY A 17 -15.52 -4.44 7.81
CA GLY A 17 -14.37 -4.10 6.97
C GLY A 17 -13.50 -2.99 7.56
N ILE A 18 -14.12 -1.94 8.12
CA ILE A 18 -13.42 -0.89 8.88
C ILE A 18 -12.70 -1.48 10.09
N GLY A 19 -13.38 -2.32 10.88
CA GLY A 19 -12.80 -2.98 12.05
C GLY A 19 -11.56 -3.82 11.69
N ALA A 20 -11.61 -4.56 10.59
CA ALA A 20 -10.49 -5.32 10.08
C ALA A 20 -9.32 -4.41 9.63
N GLY A 21 -9.62 -3.27 9.00
CA GLY A 21 -8.62 -2.28 8.60
C GLY A 21 -7.92 -1.63 9.80
N ILE A 22 -8.66 -1.31 10.86
CA ILE A 22 -8.11 -0.74 12.11
C ILE A 22 -7.11 -1.70 12.78
N GLN A 23 -7.30 -2.99 12.65
CA GLN A 23 -6.40 -4.00 13.23
C GLN A 23 -5.10 -4.20 12.45
N ASN A 24 -4.97 -3.60 11.26
CA ASN A 24 -3.77 -3.74 10.44
C ASN A 24 -2.66 -2.79 10.91
N LYS A 25 -1.75 -3.30 11.74
CA LYS A 25 -0.62 -2.53 12.28
C LYS A 25 0.29 -1.92 11.21
N TYR A 26 0.47 -2.57 10.06
CA TYR A 26 1.32 -2.08 8.98
C TYR A 26 0.71 -0.89 8.25
N GLN A 27 -0.62 -0.88 8.11
CA GLN A 27 -1.34 0.27 7.59
C GLN A 27 -1.16 1.50 8.50
N TRP A 28 -1.31 1.32 9.80
CA TRP A 28 -1.10 2.39 10.78
C TRP A 28 0.34 2.87 10.81
N ALA A 29 1.32 1.95 10.75
CA ALA A 29 2.72 2.31 10.67
C ALA A 29 2.99 3.28 9.52
N ARG A 30 2.49 2.97 8.32
CA ARG A 30 2.64 3.82 7.14
C ARG A 30 1.89 5.15 7.29
N SER A 31 0.65 5.11 7.72
CA SER A 31 -0.17 6.32 7.87
C SER A 31 0.42 7.31 8.87
N ILE A 32 0.77 6.85 10.06
CA ILE A 32 1.38 7.70 11.10
C ILE A 32 2.72 8.26 10.63
N THR A 33 3.55 7.43 9.98
CA THR A 33 4.82 7.87 9.38
C THR A 33 4.58 8.97 8.36
N SER A 34 3.63 8.79 7.44
CA SER A 34 3.28 9.79 6.43
C SER A 34 2.77 11.09 7.06
N TRP A 35 1.99 11.02 8.13
CA TRP A 35 1.47 12.20 8.82
C TRP A 35 2.57 13.05 9.45
N PHE A 36 3.61 12.45 10.04
CA PHE A 36 4.77 13.19 10.54
C PHE A 36 5.60 13.79 9.41
N ILE A 37 5.70 13.11 8.26
CA ILE A 37 6.35 13.65 7.07
C ILE A 37 5.62 14.88 6.51
N LEU A 38 4.30 15.02 6.74
CA LEU A 38 3.55 16.23 6.35
C LEU A 38 4.08 17.53 6.99
N LEU A 39 4.82 17.45 8.10
CA LEU A 39 5.46 18.63 8.71
C LEU A 39 6.45 19.33 7.76
N GLN A 40 6.88 18.67 6.70
CA GLN A 40 7.68 19.29 5.63
C GLN A 40 6.86 20.20 4.70
N ALA A 41 5.52 20.22 4.76
CA ALA A 41 4.68 20.89 3.77
C ALA A 41 5.02 22.39 3.60
N GLY A 42 5.47 23.06 4.68
CA GLY A 42 5.91 24.43 4.60
C GLY A 42 7.28 24.65 3.94
N VAL A 43 8.14 23.64 3.96
CA VAL A 43 9.53 23.75 3.46
C VAL A 43 9.57 23.96 1.96
N GLY A 44 8.72 23.26 1.20
CA GLY A 44 8.73 23.33 -0.26
C GLY A 44 8.57 24.76 -0.76
N ASN A 45 7.54 25.45 -0.31
CA ASN A 45 7.24 26.82 -0.72
C ASN A 45 8.30 27.80 -0.18
N VAL A 46 8.55 27.76 1.12
CA VAL A 46 9.52 28.69 1.74
C VAL A 46 10.91 28.55 1.13
N THR A 47 11.39 27.34 0.91
CA THR A 47 12.71 27.09 0.31
C THR A 47 12.77 27.55 -1.14
N THR A 48 11.70 27.37 -1.90
CA THR A 48 11.61 27.82 -3.28
C THR A 48 11.70 29.35 -3.36
N TRP A 49 10.97 30.07 -2.53
CA TRP A 49 11.04 31.54 -2.46
C TRP A 49 12.35 32.04 -1.88
N TYR A 50 12.90 31.36 -0.86
CA TYR A 50 14.23 31.65 -0.34
C TYR A 50 15.29 31.57 -1.45
N PHE A 51 15.25 30.48 -2.21
CA PHE A 51 16.15 30.26 -3.33
C PHE A 51 15.95 31.30 -4.45
N TYR A 52 14.71 31.63 -4.77
CA TYR A 52 14.35 32.61 -5.77
C TYR A 52 14.93 34.01 -5.43
N TYR A 53 14.70 34.52 -4.25
CA TYR A 53 15.23 35.84 -3.82
C TYR A 53 16.73 35.78 -3.54
N GLY A 54 17.26 34.70 -3.01
CA GLY A 54 18.68 34.52 -2.74
C GLY A 54 19.53 34.54 -3.99
N ILE A 55 19.07 33.96 -5.09
CA ILE A 55 19.76 34.05 -6.39
C ILE A 55 19.84 35.49 -6.87
N LYS A 56 18.74 36.22 -6.75
CA LYS A 56 18.71 37.65 -7.12
C LYS A 56 19.73 38.47 -6.35
N ASP A 57 19.76 38.30 -5.03
CA ASP A 57 20.66 39.03 -4.15
C ASP A 57 22.14 38.66 -4.40
N THR A 58 22.41 37.35 -4.61
CA THR A 58 23.80 36.86 -4.81
C THR A 58 24.39 37.28 -6.14
N LEU A 59 23.58 37.29 -7.21
CA LEU A 59 24.05 37.56 -8.58
C LEU A 59 23.71 38.97 -9.08
N GLY A 60 22.98 39.78 -8.31
CA GLY A 60 22.60 41.15 -8.73
C GLY A 60 21.71 41.17 -9.99
N LEU A 61 20.84 40.17 -10.17
CA LEU A 61 20.07 39.99 -11.38
C LEU A 61 18.88 40.95 -11.48
N THR A 62 18.51 41.29 -12.72
CA THR A 62 17.22 41.90 -12.98
C THR A 62 16.09 40.91 -12.75
N THR A 63 14.87 41.39 -12.54
CA THR A 63 13.70 40.51 -12.27
C THR A 63 13.44 39.49 -13.42
N GLU A 64 13.68 39.92 -14.67
CA GLU A 64 13.53 39.04 -15.83
C GLU A 64 14.59 37.94 -15.86
N GLN A 65 15.87 38.30 -15.68
CA GLN A 65 16.98 37.33 -15.61
C GLN A 65 16.81 36.34 -14.47
N GLN A 66 16.34 36.80 -13.31
CA GLN A 66 16.04 36.00 -12.15
C GLN A 66 14.97 34.94 -12.48
N GLY A 67 13.88 35.34 -13.15
CA GLY A 67 12.80 34.42 -13.54
C GLY A 67 13.31 33.27 -14.43
N VAL A 68 14.11 33.61 -15.46
CA VAL A 68 14.70 32.62 -16.38
C VAL A 68 15.64 31.67 -15.64
N LEU A 69 16.55 32.20 -14.83
CA LEU A 69 17.51 31.39 -14.10
C LEU A 69 16.82 30.47 -13.07
N ASN A 70 15.86 30.99 -12.32
CA ASN A 70 15.09 30.21 -11.37
C ASN A 70 14.31 29.07 -12.04
N GLY A 71 13.67 29.36 -13.19
CA GLY A 71 12.98 28.33 -13.99
C GLY A 71 13.93 27.22 -14.42
N THR A 72 15.12 27.58 -14.90
CA THR A 72 16.15 26.59 -15.30
C THR A 72 16.60 25.74 -14.12
N LEU A 73 16.94 26.36 -12.99
CA LEU A 73 17.40 25.63 -11.80
C LEU A 73 16.29 24.76 -11.19
N THR A 74 15.05 25.21 -11.19
CA THR A 74 13.89 24.42 -10.77
C THR A 74 13.70 23.18 -11.67
N THR A 75 13.91 23.33 -12.98
CA THR A 75 13.89 22.20 -13.93
C THR A 75 15.00 21.19 -13.61
N ILE A 76 16.21 21.65 -13.30
CA ILE A 76 17.33 20.79 -12.90
C ILE A 76 17.00 20.04 -11.59
N ILE A 77 16.39 20.74 -10.61
CA ILE A 77 15.92 20.10 -9.36
C ILE A 77 14.88 19.01 -9.67
N GLY A 78 13.91 19.30 -10.53
CA GLY A 78 12.90 18.33 -10.94
C GLY A 78 13.49 17.11 -11.66
N ALA A 79 14.53 17.33 -12.47
CA ALA A 79 15.25 16.27 -13.17
C ALA A 79 15.98 15.28 -12.24
N ALA A 80 16.19 15.62 -10.95
CA ALA A 80 16.75 14.71 -9.96
C ALA A 80 15.95 13.42 -9.79
N ALA A 81 14.65 13.44 -10.11
CA ALA A 81 13.79 12.28 -10.05
C ALA A 81 14.19 11.19 -11.06
N THR A 82 14.66 11.54 -12.25
CA THR A 82 14.95 10.59 -13.32
C THR A 82 16.01 9.54 -12.92
N PRO A 83 17.21 9.91 -12.46
CA PRO A 83 18.21 8.91 -12.04
C PRO A 83 17.74 8.11 -10.81
N ALA A 84 16.97 8.70 -9.91
CA ALA A 84 16.43 8.00 -8.77
C ALA A 84 15.42 6.91 -9.18
N MET A 85 14.54 7.20 -10.15
CA MET A 85 13.59 6.22 -10.69
C MET A 85 14.31 5.04 -11.34
N LEU A 86 15.36 5.29 -12.13
CA LEU A 86 16.14 4.25 -12.78
C LEU A 86 16.88 3.35 -11.77
N LEU A 87 17.37 3.92 -10.68
CA LEU A 87 18.09 3.19 -9.62
C LEU A 87 17.16 2.42 -8.68
N SER A 88 15.91 2.85 -8.53
CA SER A 88 14.96 2.29 -7.55
C SER A 88 14.76 0.77 -7.65
N PRO A 89 14.50 0.17 -8.84
CA PRO A 89 14.27 -1.27 -8.92
C PRO A 89 15.51 -2.08 -8.51
N PHE A 90 16.70 -1.57 -8.83
CA PHE A 90 17.96 -2.20 -8.45
C PHE A 90 18.19 -2.14 -6.93
N LEU A 91 17.94 -0.98 -6.32
CA LEU A 91 18.09 -0.79 -4.89
C LEU A 91 17.05 -1.62 -4.11
N ILE A 92 15.79 -1.68 -4.57
CA ILE A 92 14.75 -2.51 -3.95
C ILE A 92 15.18 -3.98 -3.93
N ARG A 93 15.70 -4.51 -5.02
CA ARG A 93 16.18 -5.91 -5.08
C ARG A 93 17.36 -6.17 -4.14
N LYS A 94 18.24 -5.18 -3.94
CA LYS A 94 19.46 -5.35 -3.14
C LYS A 94 19.25 -5.17 -1.65
N ILE A 95 18.49 -4.18 -1.24
CA ILE A 95 18.35 -3.78 0.17
C ILE A 95 16.92 -3.94 0.72
N GLY A 96 15.94 -4.20 -0.14
CA GLY A 96 14.51 -4.33 0.22
C GLY A 96 13.80 -2.99 0.35
N LYS A 97 12.47 -3.01 0.18
CA LYS A 97 11.59 -1.82 0.21
C LYS A 97 11.67 -1.07 1.53
N ARG A 98 11.59 -1.79 2.66
CA ARG A 98 11.66 -1.24 4.01
C ARG A 98 12.97 -0.47 4.26
N ASN A 99 14.10 -1.07 3.93
CA ASN A 99 15.40 -0.44 4.18
C ASN A 99 15.64 0.75 3.24
N LEU A 100 15.13 0.68 2.01
CA LEU A 100 15.19 1.80 1.06
C LEU A 100 14.39 3.00 1.58
N PHE A 101 13.22 2.78 2.18
CA PHE A 101 12.44 3.83 2.82
C PHE A 101 13.17 4.45 4.02
N ILE A 102 13.77 3.62 4.89
CA ILE A 102 14.57 4.12 6.02
C ILE A 102 15.76 4.95 5.50
N MET A 103 16.45 4.47 4.48
CA MET A 103 17.56 5.21 3.85
C MET A 103 17.09 6.57 3.34
N TYR A 104 15.95 6.63 2.64
CA TYR A 104 15.38 7.89 2.20
C TYR A 104 15.14 8.86 3.37
N VAL A 105 14.51 8.41 4.45
CA VAL A 105 14.22 9.29 5.60
C VAL A 105 15.50 9.81 6.23
N VAL A 106 16.50 8.95 6.45
CA VAL A 106 17.79 9.32 7.02
C VAL A 106 18.53 10.30 6.11
N CYS A 107 18.60 10.03 4.80
CA CYS A 107 19.23 10.93 3.83
C CYS A 107 18.49 12.28 3.75
N SER A 108 17.17 12.30 3.87
CA SER A 108 16.39 13.53 3.90
C SER A 108 16.68 14.36 5.16
N VAL A 109 16.81 13.73 6.33
CA VAL A 109 17.24 14.45 7.56
C VAL A 109 18.61 15.06 7.37
N PHE A 110 19.56 14.34 6.78
CA PHE A 110 20.88 14.87 6.44
C PHE A 110 20.78 16.07 5.49
N CYS A 111 19.95 15.97 4.44
CA CYS A 111 19.73 17.10 3.54
C CYS A 111 19.13 18.31 4.27
N PHE A 112 18.13 18.12 5.15
CA PHE A 112 17.58 19.21 5.94
C PHE A 112 18.62 19.84 6.89
N ALA A 113 19.47 19.03 7.52
CA ALA A 113 20.55 19.55 8.34
C ALA A 113 21.55 20.39 7.51
N GLY A 114 21.91 19.92 6.32
CA GLY A 114 22.73 20.67 5.38
C GLY A 114 22.07 21.98 4.94
N MET A 115 20.78 21.94 4.57
CA MET A 115 20.02 23.15 4.23
C MET A 115 19.94 24.15 5.37
N TYR A 116 19.82 23.69 6.62
CA TYR A 116 19.77 24.54 7.80
C TYR A 116 21.11 25.25 8.06
N VAL A 117 22.21 24.49 7.98
CA VAL A 117 23.56 25.01 8.25
C VAL A 117 24.06 25.95 7.14
N PHE A 118 23.82 25.58 5.88
CA PHE A 118 24.35 26.31 4.71
C PHE A 118 23.29 27.17 4.02
N ILE A 119 22.28 27.64 4.74
CA ILE A 119 21.15 28.36 4.15
C ILE A 119 21.61 29.66 3.43
N GLU A 120 22.63 30.34 3.92
CA GLU A 120 23.18 31.56 3.34
C GLU A 120 23.97 31.29 2.04
N GLN A 121 24.47 30.06 1.86
CA GLN A 121 25.26 29.66 0.70
C GLN A 121 24.36 29.09 -0.39
N ILE A 122 23.83 29.95 -1.25
CA ILE A 122 22.79 29.63 -2.21
C ILE A 122 23.12 28.42 -3.10
N TRP A 123 24.37 28.25 -3.52
CA TRP A 123 24.78 27.13 -4.36
C TRP A 123 24.85 25.80 -3.59
N VAL A 124 25.27 25.86 -2.34
CA VAL A 124 25.27 24.66 -1.45
C VAL A 124 23.84 24.29 -1.10
N LEU A 125 22.99 25.28 -0.83
CA LEU A 125 21.56 25.09 -0.62
C LEU A 125 20.92 24.40 -1.84
N PHE A 126 21.24 24.84 -3.05
CA PHE A 126 20.79 24.21 -4.29
C PHE A 126 21.15 22.72 -4.37
N VAL A 127 22.39 22.37 -4.02
CA VAL A 127 22.83 20.96 -4.01
C VAL A 127 22.01 20.12 -3.03
N PHE A 128 21.75 20.61 -1.82
CA PHE A 128 20.95 19.89 -0.84
C PHE A 128 19.48 19.78 -1.25
N ILE A 129 18.90 20.78 -1.90
CA ILE A 129 17.54 20.73 -2.46
C ILE A 129 17.49 19.66 -3.56
N TRP A 130 18.48 19.61 -4.45
CA TRP A 130 18.57 18.62 -5.50
C TRP A 130 18.72 17.21 -4.94
N LEU A 131 19.64 16.99 -3.99
CA LEU A 131 19.82 15.71 -3.31
C LEU A 131 18.56 15.25 -2.59
N ARG A 132 17.86 16.17 -1.93
CA ARG A 132 16.58 15.84 -1.29
C ARG A 132 15.55 15.41 -2.33
N GLY A 133 15.45 16.10 -3.47
CA GLY A 133 14.59 15.71 -4.59
C GLY A 133 14.91 14.30 -5.10
N PHE A 134 16.20 13.99 -5.27
CA PHE A 134 16.68 12.67 -5.64
C PHE A 134 16.24 11.58 -4.64
N PHE A 135 16.49 11.77 -3.34
CA PHE A 135 16.11 10.78 -2.34
C PHE A 135 14.59 10.67 -2.16
N SER A 136 13.83 11.77 -2.26
CA SER A 136 12.38 11.74 -2.11
C SER A 136 11.68 10.90 -3.18
N THR A 137 12.27 10.77 -4.35
CA THR A 137 11.71 9.95 -5.44
C THR A 137 11.66 8.48 -5.08
N PHE A 138 12.55 7.98 -4.22
CA PHE A 138 12.49 6.60 -3.78
C PHE A 138 11.19 6.27 -3.02
N THR A 139 10.59 7.24 -2.33
CA THR A 139 9.29 6.99 -1.65
C THR A 139 8.17 6.75 -2.63
N LEU A 140 8.16 7.43 -3.76
CA LEU A 140 7.09 7.31 -4.75
C LEU A 140 6.92 5.84 -5.20
N ILE A 141 8.04 5.13 -5.35
CA ILE A 141 8.07 3.74 -5.80
C ILE A 141 7.89 2.79 -4.60
N THR A 142 8.59 3.03 -3.49
CA THR A 142 8.51 2.16 -2.31
C THR A 142 7.16 2.23 -1.63
N ASP A 143 6.52 3.40 -1.59
CA ASP A 143 5.22 3.58 -0.92
C ASP A 143 4.12 2.81 -1.63
N GLY A 144 4.07 2.87 -2.97
CA GLY A 144 3.13 2.07 -3.76
C GLY A 144 3.34 0.57 -3.56
N ALA A 145 4.60 0.10 -3.58
CA ALA A 145 4.92 -1.30 -3.37
C ALA A 145 4.59 -1.77 -1.94
N MET A 146 4.92 -0.98 -0.91
CA MET A 146 4.56 -1.30 0.48
C MET A 146 3.05 -1.26 0.73
N ASN A 147 2.31 -0.40 0.00
CA ASN A 147 0.85 -0.40 0.07
C ASN A 147 0.26 -1.73 -0.40
N ALA A 148 0.75 -2.26 -1.52
CA ALA A 148 0.33 -3.57 -2.00
C ALA A 148 0.62 -4.67 -0.96
N ASP A 149 1.82 -4.67 -0.36
CA ASP A 149 2.20 -5.65 0.66
C ASP A 149 1.28 -5.59 1.89
N VAL A 150 0.86 -4.41 2.31
CA VAL A 150 -0.06 -4.20 3.44
C VAL A 150 -1.46 -4.72 3.12
N LEU A 151 -1.92 -4.58 1.88
CA LEU A 151 -3.20 -5.12 1.42
C LEU A 151 -3.17 -6.65 1.31
N ASP A 152 -2.08 -7.21 0.83
CA ASP A 152 -1.89 -8.67 0.79
C ASP A 152 -1.83 -9.26 2.21
N TYR A 153 -1.15 -8.60 3.15
CA TYR A 153 -1.19 -8.97 4.55
C TYR A 153 -2.61 -8.89 5.15
N GLN A 154 -3.38 -7.87 4.80
CA GLN A 154 -4.76 -7.74 5.23
C GLN A 154 -5.60 -8.92 4.72
N GLN A 155 -5.49 -9.23 3.43
CA GLN A 155 -6.18 -10.36 2.82
C GLN A 155 -5.74 -11.70 3.43
N TYR A 156 -4.43 -11.89 3.70
CA TYR A 156 -3.92 -13.06 4.41
C TYR A 156 -4.59 -13.25 5.77
N LYS A 157 -4.74 -12.15 6.53
CA LYS A 157 -5.25 -12.20 7.90
C LYS A 157 -6.77 -12.37 7.98
N THR A 158 -7.51 -11.70 7.10
CA THR A 158 -8.99 -11.66 7.13
C THR A 158 -9.66 -12.59 6.13
N GLY A 159 -8.94 -13.07 5.13
CA GLY A 159 -9.49 -13.80 3.99
C GLY A 159 -10.13 -12.90 2.93
N GLU A 160 -10.35 -11.62 3.21
CA GLU A 160 -11.06 -10.69 2.35
C GLU A 160 -10.16 -9.53 1.90
N ARG A 161 -10.27 -9.14 0.63
CA ARG A 161 -9.54 -7.99 0.09
C ARG A 161 -10.36 -6.72 0.25
N LEU A 162 -9.97 -5.90 1.20
CA LEU A 162 -10.72 -4.69 1.62
C LEU A 162 -10.08 -3.39 1.12
N GLU A 163 -9.46 -3.42 -0.05
CA GLU A 163 -8.66 -2.32 -0.60
C GLU A 163 -9.41 -0.98 -0.64
N GLY A 164 -10.63 -0.98 -1.20
CA GLY A 164 -11.44 0.23 -1.32
C GLY A 164 -11.85 0.81 0.04
N LEU A 165 -12.29 -0.04 0.97
CA LEU A 165 -12.71 0.40 2.31
C LEU A 165 -11.55 0.93 3.14
N MET A 166 -10.41 0.24 3.12
CA MET A 166 -9.22 0.68 3.85
C MET A 166 -8.67 2.00 3.32
N SER A 167 -8.58 2.14 2.01
CA SER A 167 -8.09 3.37 1.37
C SER A 167 -8.97 4.57 1.69
N GLN A 168 -10.29 4.40 1.63
CA GLN A 168 -11.23 5.47 1.96
C GLN A 168 -11.18 5.85 3.44
N PHE A 169 -11.19 4.88 4.34
CA PHE A 169 -11.14 5.13 5.78
C PHE A 169 -9.86 5.87 6.20
N VAL A 170 -8.70 5.37 5.76
CA VAL A 170 -7.40 6.01 6.04
C VAL A 170 -7.31 7.37 5.35
N GLY A 171 -7.89 7.51 4.14
CA GLY A 171 -7.95 8.77 3.41
C GLY A 171 -8.74 9.85 4.16
N ILE A 172 -9.90 9.50 4.73
CA ILE A 172 -10.69 10.43 5.55
C ILE A 172 -9.89 10.93 6.75
N ILE A 173 -9.29 10.03 7.53
CA ILE A 173 -8.46 10.41 8.68
C ILE A 173 -7.26 11.25 8.22
N GLY A 174 -6.59 10.84 7.14
CA GLY A 174 -5.46 11.55 6.55
C GLY A 174 -5.81 12.98 6.12
N THR A 175 -7.03 13.20 5.61
CA THR A 175 -7.52 14.54 5.26
C THR A 175 -7.63 15.43 6.50
N PHE A 176 -8.23 14.94 7.58
CA PHE A 176 -8.31 15.72 8.84
C PHE A 176 -6.93 16.03 9.40
N VAL A 177 -6.01 15.05 9.40
CA VAL A 177 -4.63 15.27 9.84
C VAL A 177 -3.93 16.28 8.95
N SER A 178 -4.07 16.18 7.63
CA SER A 178 -3.47 17.13 6.67
C SER A 178 -4.00 18.56 6.88
N MET A 179 -5.31 18.73 7.09
CA MET A 179 -5.90 20.03 7.41
C MET A 179 -5.31 20.60 8.72
N GLY A 180 -5.21 19.77 9.77
CA GLY A 180 -4.64 20.18 11.05
C GLY A 180 -3.16 20.57 10.93
N VAL A 181 -2.36 19.80 10.21
CA VAL A 181 -0.94 20.10 9.96
C VAL A 181 -0.79 21.37 9.10
N THR A 182 -1.62 21.54 8.08
CA THR A 182 -1.61 22.74 7.24
C THR A 182 -1.96 23.99 8.07
N TYR A 183 -2.99 23.91 8.91
CA TYR A 183 -3.37 24.98 9.82
C TYR A 183 -2.23 25.30 10.82
N LEU A 184 -1.62 24.28 11.42
CA LEU A 184 -0.48 24.44 12.31
C LEU A 184 0.68 25.19 11.62
N ILE A 185 1.05 24.77 10.43
CA ILE A 185 2.20 25.35 9.70
C ILE A 185 1.86 26.75 9.22
N GLN A 186 0.77 26.94 8.50
CA GLN A 186 0.47 28.23 7.87
C GLN A 186 -0.01 29.27 8.86
N THR A 187 -0.96 28.92 9.73
CA THR A 187 -1.57 29.90 10.62
C THR A 187 -0.78 30.08 11.91
N ILE A 188 -0.47 28.98 12.62
CA ILE A 188 0.16 29.09 13.93
C ILE A 188 1.64 29.46 13.79
N ILE A 189 2.37 28.76 12.90
CA ILE A 189 3.81 28.96 12.80
C ILE A 189 4.14 30.13 11.87
N MET A 190 3.74 30.10 10.60
CA MET A 190 4.14 31.12 9.64
C MET A 190 3.51 32.47 9.94
N GLN A 191 2.20 32.56 10.17
CA GLN A 191 1.52 33.83 10.39
C GLN A 191 1.71 34.34 11.82
N ASN A 192 1.32 33.53 12.84
CA ASN A 192 1.29 34.03 14.21
C ASN A 192 2.70 34.13 14.86
N HIS A 193 3.58 33.15 14.61
CA HIS A 193 4.90 33.12 15.22
C HIS A 193 5.91 33.93 14.43
N TYR A 194 5.94 33.77 13.10
CA TYR A 194 6.89 34.51 12.25
C TYR A 194 6.31 35.77 11.63
N GLY A 195 4.98 35.99 11.66
CA GLY A 195 4.36 37.22 11.16
C GLY A 195 4.26 37.29 9.63
N LEU A 196 4.15 36.16 8.94
CA LEU A 196 3.96 36.12 7.48
C LEU A 196 2.55 36.65 7.15
N VAL A 197 2.41 37.89 6.71
CA VAL A 197 1.12 38.56 6.50
C VAL A 197 0.77 38.66 5.01
N ASN A 198 1.74 38.97 4.16
CA ASN A 198 1.56 39.27 2.74
C ASN A 198 1.98 38.09 1.82
N ASN A 199 1.56 36.89 2.14
CA ASN A 199 2.01 35.70 1.45
C ASN A 199 3.55 35.56 1.49
N TYR A 200 4.13 34.91 0.49
CA TYR A 200 5.56 34.67 0.42
C TYR A 200 6.37 35.90 -0.06
N ASP A 201 5.72 37.02 -0.42
CA ASP A 201 6.40 38.25 -0.81
C ASP A 201 7.19 38.88 0.37
N ASP A 202 6.76 38.60 1.61
CA ASP A 202 7.50 39.03 2.79
C ASP A 202 8.92 38.43 2.85
N LEU A 203 9.16 37.33 2.15
CA LEU A 203 10.47 36.67 2.01
C LEU A 203 11.47 37.50 1.17
N TYR A 204 11.04 38.60 0.54
CA TYR A 204 11.95 39.59 -0.05
C TYR A 204 12.89 40.19 1.02
N ASN A 205 12.39 40.34 2.24
CA ASN A 205 13.20 40.88 3.35
C ASN A 205 14.12 39.79 3.93
N VAL A 206 15.44 39.99 3.82
CA VAL A 206 16.46 39.03 4.26
C VAL A 206 16.35 38.73 5.77
N SER A 207 16.06 39.71 6.60
CA SER A 207 15.96 39.55 8.05
C SER A 207 14.76 38.66 8.48
N PHE A 208 13.76 38.57 7.65
CA PHE A 208 12.58 37.72 7.85
C PHE A 208 12.74 36.36 7.19
N ARG A 209 13.25 36.32 5.97
CA ARG A 209 13.41 35.15 5.13
C ARG A 209 14.21 34.02 5.78
N GLU A 210 15.34 34.39 6.40
CA GLU A 210 16.27 33.42 6.99
C GLU A 210 15.68 32.73 8.24
N PRO A 211 15.19 33.41 9.27
CA PRO A 211 14.61 32.78 10.45
C PRO A 211 13.43 31.90 10.13
N LEU A 212 12.51 32.33 9.25
CA LEU A 212 11.37 31.54 8.84
C LEU A 212 11.81 30.27 8.13
N SER A 213 12.75 30.37 7.17
CA SER A 213 13.25 29.23 6.41
C SER A 213 13.97 28.23 7.31
N LYS A 214 14.82 28.70 8.22
CA LYS A 214 15.49 27.85 9.22
C LYS A 214 14.46 27.13 10.11
N GLY A 215 13.44 27.84 10.58
CA GLY A 215 12.36 27.26 11.39
C GLY A 215 11.58 26.15 10.65
N MET A 216 11.23 26.39 9.39
CA MET A 216 10.53 25.38 8.57
C MET A 216 11.39 24.15 8.28
N ILE A 217 12.66 24.33 7.96
CA ILE A 217 13.62 23.26 7.73
C ILE A 217 13.81 22.43 9.01
N ALA A 218 13.95 23.08 10.15
CA ALA A 218 14.06 22.39 11.45
C ALA A 218 12.79 21.57 11.77
N LEU A 219 11.60 22.14 11.57
CA LEU A 219 10.32 21.45 11.75
C LEU A 219 10.22 20.21 10.87
N ALA A 220 10.62 20.32 9.61
CA ALA A 220 10.64 19.19 8.70
C ALA A 220 11.61 18.10 9.15
N ALA A 221 12.82 18.47 9.55
CA ALA A 221 13.81 17.52 10.06
C ALA A 221 13.28 16.76 11.29
N VAL A 222 12.65 17.47 12.23
CA VAL A 222 12.00 16.86 13.41
C VAL A 222 10.89 15.91 12.99
N GLY A 223 10.03 16.31 12.04
CA GLY A 223 8.97 15.45 11.50
C GLY A 223 9.51 14.14 10.92
N TYR A 224 10.58 14.22 10.13
CA TYR A 224 11.24 13.03 9.56
C TYR A 224 11.88 12.14 10.63
N ILE A 225 12.53 12.70 11.64
CA ILE A 225 13.10 11.93 12.76
C ILE A 225 11.99 11.18 13.51
N ILE A 226 10.90 11.87 13.86
CA ILE A 226 9.77 11.27 14.59
C ILE A 226 9.09 10.20 13.71
N SER A 227 9.00 10.41 12.40
CA SER A 227 8.39 9.46 11.47
C SER A 227 9.08 8.09 11.43
N LEU A 228 10.36 8.03 11.77
CA LEU A 228 11.10 6.76 11.87
C LEU A 228 10.62 5.87 13.01
N ILE A 229 10.11 6.45 14.10
CA ILE A 229 9.70 5.70 15.29
C ILE A 229 8.58 4.71 14.95
N PRO A 230 7.39 5.13 14.47
CA PRO A 230 6.31 4.21 14.11
C PRO A 230 6.73 3.26 12.98
N PHE A 231 7.53 3.74 12.02
CA PHE A 231 7.97 2.91 10.92
C PHE A 231 8.89 1.77 11.37
N ILE A 232 9.89 2.04 12.18
CA ILE A 232 10.83 1.01 12.65
C ILE A 232 10.16 0.04 13.62
N THR A 233 9.29 0.53 14.51
CA THR A 233 8.68 -0.27 15.57
C THR A 233 7.50 -1.10 15.09
N MET A 234 6.66 -0.56 14.21
CA MET A 234 5.41 -1.20 13.78
C MET A 234 5.53 -1.88 12.41
N TYR A 235 6.27 -1.30 11.45
CA TYR A 235 6.45 -1.88 10.12
C TYR A 235 7.58 -2.92 10.13
N THR A 236 7.27 -4.10 10.63
CA THR A 236 8.23 -5.21 10.78
C THR A 236 8.18 -6.22 9.63
N LEU A 237 7.31 -6.02 8.65
CA LEU A 237 7.12 -6.92 7.51
C LEU A 237 8.43 -7.04 6.71
N THR A 238 8.94 -8.25 6.57
CA THR A 238 10.11 -8.56 5.75
C THR A 238 9.68 -9.04 4.36
N GLU A 239 10.59 -9.00 3.39
CA GLU A 239 10.31 -9.50 2.04
C GLU A 239 9.98 -11.00 2.09
N GLU A 240 10.69 -11.78 2.93
CA GLU A 240 10.47 -13.21 3.09
C GLU A 240 9.07 -13.50 3.67
N GLU A 241 8.62 -12.73 4.66
CA GLU A 241 7.27 -12.85 5.22
C GLU A 241 6.19 -12.48 4.19
N HIS A 242 6.43 -11.45 3.39
CA HIS A 242 5.49 -11.04 2.34
C HIS A 242 5.38 -12.12 1.25
N GLU A 243 6.49 -12.71 0.80
CA GLU A 243 6.48 -13.83 -0.15
C GLU A 243 5.70 -15.03 0.40
N ALA A 244 5.85 -15.33 1.69
CA ALA A 244 5.08 -16.38 2.34
C ALA A 244 3.58 -16.07 2.36
N HIS A 245 3.18 -14.83 2.65
CA HIS A 245 1.76 -14.42 2.58
C HIS A 245 1.21 -14.59 1.17
N ILE A 246 1.97 -14.21 0.13
CA ILE A 246 1.60 -14.42 -1.28
C ILE A 246 1.41 -15.92 -1.57
N SER A 247 2.32 -16.77 -1.10
CA SER A 247 2.23 -18.24 -1.28
C SER A 247 0.98 -18.80 -0.63
N VAL A 248 0.66 -18.37 0.59
CA VAL A 248 -0.59 -18.75 1.27
C VAL A 248 -1.82 -18.27 0.51
N LEU A 249 -1.84 -17.03 0.02
CA LEU A 249 -2.95 -16.51 -0.77
C LEU A 249 -3.16 -17.29 -2.06
N LYS A 250 -2.08 -17.71 -2.72
CA LYS A 250 -2.15 -18.57 -3.91
C LYS A 250 -2.77 -19.95 -3.58
N ILE A 251 -2.32 -20.57 -2.49
CA ILE A 251 -2.88 -21.85 -2.03
C ILE A 251 -4.37 -21.71 -1.75
N ARG A 252 -4.77 -20.66 -1.01
CA ARG A 252 -6.17 -20.40 -0.68
C ARG A 252 -7.03 -20.14 -1.91
N ALA A 253 -6.55 -19.30 -2.84
CA ALA A 253 -7.24 -19.01 -4.08
C ALA A 253 -7.37 -20.25 -4.95
N ALA A 254 -6.33 -21.08 -5.07
CA ALA A 254 -6.35 -22.32 -5.83
C ALA A 254 -7.35 -23.32 -5.26
N LEU A 255 -7.38 -23.51 -3.93
CA LEU A 255 -8.35 -24.40 -3.29
C LEU A 255 -9.78 -23.92 -3.47
N GLU A 256 -10.01 -22.61 -3.39
CA GLU A 256 -11.34 -22.02 -3.59
C GLU A 256 -11.79 -22.10 -5.04
N ASP A 257 -10.90 -21.79 -5.99
CA ASP A 257 -11.17 -21.91 -7.43
C ASP A 257 -11.42 -23.35 -7.86
N TYR A 258 -10.70 -24.32 -7.30
CA TYR A 258 -10.96 -25.73 -7.54
C TYR A 258 -12.33 -26.14 -7.02
N ALA A 259 -12.68 -25.70 -5.81
CA ALA A 259 -14.00 -25.96 -5.21
C ALA A 259 -15.15 -25.25 -5.94
N THR A 260 -14.87 -24.29 -6.82
CA THR A 260 -15.87 -23.55 -7.62
C THR A 260 -15.74 -23.77 -9.13
N GLU A 261 -15.03 -24.80 -9.57
CA GLU A 261 -14.75 -25.16 -10.98
C GLU A 261 -13.96 -24.17 -11.82
N CYS A 262 -13.43 -23.15 -11.21
CA CYS A 262 -12.67 -22.17 -11.95
C CYS A 262 -11.23 -22.59 -12.23
N LEU A 263 -10.84 -23.79 -11.79
CA LEU A 263 -9.45 -24.25 -11.78
C LEU A 263 -9.29 -25.62 -12.45
N SER A 264 -8.22 -25.79 -13.21
CA SER A 264 -7.77 -27.09 -13.69
C SER A 264 -7.03 -27.87 -12.59
N GLU A 265 -6.96 -29.21 -12.74
CA GLU A 265 -6.18 -30.04 -11.80
C GLU A 265 -4.70 -29.64 -11.71
N GLY A 266 -4.12 -29.13 -12.81
CA GLY A 266 -2.73 -28.63 -12.82
C GLY A 266 -2.48 -27.45 -11.90
N GLU A 267 -3.44 -26.53 -11.78
CA GLU A 267 -3.30 -25.38 -10.86
C GLU A 267 -3.45 -25.80 -9.39
N LEU A 268 -4.23 -26.84 -9.10
CA LEU A 268 -4.30 -27.44 -7.76
C LEU A 268 -2.97 -28.14 -7.40
N GLU A 269 -2.34 -28.79 -8.37
CA GLU A 269 -1.04 -29.44 -8.19
C GLU A 269 0.04 -28.39 -7.96
N GLU A 270 0.01 -27.23 -8.63
CA GLU A 270 0.89 -26.10 -8.34
C GLU A 270 0.75 -25.64 -6.88
N ALA A 271 -0.47 -25.55 -6.36
CA ALA A 271 -0.70 -25.19 -4.96
C ALA A 271 -0.11 -26.22 -3.97
N LYS A 272 -0.22 -27.51 -4.29
CA LYS A 272 0.41 -28.59 -3.50
C LYS A 272 1.92 -28.54 -3.59
N ASN A 273 2.48 -28.22 -4.76
CA ASN A 273 3.92 -28.06 -4.95
C ASN A 273 4.46 -26.87 -4.14
N ILE A 274 3.78 -25.74 -4.10
CA ILE A 274 4.16 -24.57 -3.25
C ILE A 274 4.27 -25.02 -1.77
N TYR A 275 3.35 -25.86 -1.30
CA TYR A 275 3.39 -26.41 0.07
C TYR A 275 4.57 -27.38 0.26
N ALA A 276 4.76 -28.31 -0.67
CA ALA A 276 5.83 -29.31 -0.61
C ALA A 276 7.22 -28.65 -0.65
N ASP A 277 7.39 -27.66 -1.53
CA ASP A 277 8.62 -26.87 -1.62
C ASP A 277 8.92 -26.12 -0.31
N ALA A 278 7.90 -25.56 0.33
CA ALA A 278 8.06 -24.89 1.62
C ALA A 278 8.51 -25.86 2.71
N VAL A 279 8.04 -27.09 2.73
CA VAL A 279 8.45 -28.13 3.67
C VAL A 279 9.92 -28.51 3.43
N ASN A 280 10.28 -28.83 2.18
CA ASN A 280 11.64 -29.18 1.81
C ASN A 280 12.66 -28.05 2.12
N GLU A 281 12.29 -26.82 1.76
CA GLU A 281 13.16 -25.66 2.07
C GLU A 281 13.32 -25.44 3.59
N LEU A 282 12.29 -25.70 4.38
CA LEU A 282 12.40 -25.60 5.84
C LEU A 282 13.39 -26.60 6.42
N GLU A 283 13.40 -27.84 5.92
CA GLU A 283 14.38 -28.86 6.33
C GLU A 283 15.79 -28.42 5.97
N ILE A 284 16.03 -27.98 4.73
CA ILE A 284 17.34 -27.45 4.31
C ILE A 284 17.77 -26.26 5.20
N CYS A 285 16.85 -25.39 5.57
CA CYS A 285 17.17 -24.27 6.46
C CYS A 285 17.52 -24.73 7.87
N ARG A 286 16.88 -25.78 8.39
CA ARG A 286 17.18 -26.38 9.71
C ARG A 286 18.59 -26.97 9.74
N ASP A 287 18.98 -27.70 8.72
CA ASP A 287 20.31 -28.29 8.64
C ASP A 287 21.43 -27.25 8.56
N ARG A 288 21.16 -26.11 7.93
CA ARG A 288 22.13 -25.05 7.75
C ARG A 288 22.25 -24.06 8.90
N ILE A 289 21.23 -23.96 9.77
CA ILE A 289 21.17 -22.88 10.79
C ILE A 289 22.29 -22.95 11.83
N ASP A 290 22.79 -24.14 12.12
CA ASP A 290 23.87 -24.36 13.09
C ASP A 290 25.26 -24.16 12.50
N ILE A 291 25.38 -24.18 11.18
CA ILE A 291 26.62 -23.97 10.45
C ILE A 291 26.91 -22.49 10.24
N VAL A 292 25.86 -21.67 10.01
CA VAL A 292 25.99 -20.25 9.67
C VAL A 292 25.97 -19.34 10.89
N LYS A 293 26.68 -18.19 10.81
CA LYS A 293 26.80 -17.23 11.93
C LYS A 293 26.40 -15.81 11.50
N GLY A 294 26.14 -14.96 12.49
CA GLY A 294 25.93 -13.53 12.29
C GLY A 294 24.71 -13.17 11.44
N LYS A 295 24.91 -12.32 10.45
CA LYS A 295 23.85 -11.78 9.58
C LYS A 295 23.13 -12.88 8.79
N GLU A 296 23.89 -13.89 8.35
CA GLU A 296 23.35 -15.00 7.58
C GLU A 296 22.43 -15.89 8.43
N LYS A 297 22.80 -16.16 9.68
CA LYS A 297 21.93 -16.87 10.62
C LYS A 297 20.62 -16.14 10.87
N ARG A 298 20.65 -14.80 10.96
CA ARG A 298 19.44 -14.00 11.13
C ARG A 298 18.54 -14.07 9.89
N LYS A 299 19.11 -14.01 8.69
CA LYS A 299 18.37 -14.14 7.44
C LYS A 299 17.71 -15.51 7.32
N LEU A 300 18.45 -16.56 7.68
CA LEU A 300 17.93 -17.94 7.67
C LEU A 300 16.78 -18.13 8.66
N LYS A 301 16.88 -17.54 9.87
CA LYS A 301 15.78 -17.55 10.85
C LYS A 301 14.51 -16.87 10.34
N ASN A 302 14.65 -15.73 9.64
CA ASN A 302 13.51 -15.04 9.04
C ASN A 302 12.87 -15.92 7.95
N LYS A 303 13.69 -16.54 7.08
CA LYS A 303 13.20 -17.46 6.05
C LYS A 303 12.47 -18.64 6.67
N MET A 304 12.98 -19.24 7.72
CA MET A 304 12.30 -20.35 8.43
C MET A 304 10.94 -19.93 9.01
N LYS A 305 10.83 -18.72 9.57
CA LYS A 305 9.54 -18.19 10.05
C LYS A 305 8.55 -18.01 8.89
N ALA A 306 9.03 -17.48 7.78
CA ALA A 306 8.22 -17.31 6.59
C ALA A 306 7.71 -18.64 6.04
N LEU A 307 8.57 -19.63 5.92
CA LEU A 307 8.20 -21.00 5.48
C LEU A 307 7.18 -21.65 6.43
N GLN A 308 7.34 -21.43 7.75
CA GLN A 308 6.38 -21.95 8.73
C GLN A 308 4.97 -21.36 8.53
N ILE A 309 4.84 -20.13 8.05
CA ILE A 309 3.53 -19.52 7.72
C ILE A 309 2.84 -20.32 6.63
N VAL A 310 3.57 -20.75 5.59
CA VAL A 310 3.03 -21.55 4.49
C VAL A 310 2.64 -22.95 4.96
N ILE A 311 3.50 -23.57 5.79
CA ILE A 311 3.28 -24.93 6.31
C ILE A 311 2.06 -25.01 7.23
N ASN A 312 1.74 -23.94 7.93
CA ASN A 312 0.55 -23.88 8.79
C ASN A 312 -0.78 -23.95 8.02
N GLU A 313 -0.76 -23.79 6.69
CA GLU A 313 -1.95 -23.98 5.84
C GLU A 313 -2.27 -25.47 5.55
N LYS A 314 -1.46 -26.44 6.08
CA LYS A 314 -1.67 -27.90 5.90
C LYS A 314 -3.11 -28.32 6.19
N ASP A 315 -3.68 -27.82 7.27
CA ASP A 315 -5.01 -28.22 7.71
C ASP A 315 -6.11 -27.78 6.74
N ARG A 316 -5.87 -26.76 5.90
CA ARG A 316 -6.83 -26.35 4.88
C ARG A 316 -7.02 -27.36 3.76
N PHE A 317 -5.99 -28.14 3.41
CA PHE A 317 -6.11 -29.22 2.44
C PHE A 317 -7.01 -30.36 2.95
N ASN A 318 -7.20 -30.43 4.27
CA ASN A 318 -8.02 -31.44 4.95
C ASN A 318 -9.29 -30.83 5.59
N ASP A 319 -9.63 -29.56 5.30
CA ASP A 319 -10.84 -28.92 5.82
C ASP A 319 -12.07 -29.67 5.29
N PRO A 320 -12.94 -30.24 6.17
CA PRO A 320 -14.13 -30.97 5.76
C PRO A 320 -15.08 -30.15 4.86
N LYS A 321 -15.13 -28.82 5.06
CA LYS A 321 -15.94 -27.93 4.22
C LYS A 321 -15.36 -27.80 2.81
N MET A 322 -14.03 -27.70 2.70
CA MET A 322 -13.34 -27.64 1.40
C MET A 322 -13.43 -28.99 0.68
N ILE A 323 -13.22 -30.10 1.39
CA ILE A 323 -13.37 -31.44 0.83
C ILE A 323 -14.79 -31.64 0.25
N LYS A 324 -15.83 -31.28 1.02
CA LYS A 324 -17.22 -31.39 0.55
C LYS A 324 -17.50 -30.51 -0.66
N LYS A 325 -16.95 -29.27 -0.71
CA LYS A 325 -17.07 -28.41 -1.89
C LYS A 325 -16.35 -29.02 -3.10
N THR A 326 -15.16 -29.57 -2.90
CA THR A 326 -14.37 -30.22 -3.95
C THR A 326 -15.03 -31.45 -4.50
N GLU A 327 -15.63 -32.27 -3.63
CA GLU A 327 -16.40 -33.45 -4.05
C GLU A 327 -17.61 -33.05 -4.88
N LYS A 328 -18.37 -32.03 -4.43
CA LYS A 328 -19.51 -31.51 -5.21
C LYS A 328 -19.04 -30.91 -6.55
N ALA A 329 -17.91 -30.23 -6.57
CA ALA A 329 -17.32 -29.71 -7.79
C ALA A 329 -16.96 -30.78 -8.77
N LYS A 330 -16.33 -31.88 -8.32
CA LYS A 330 -15.99 -33.05 -9.15
C LYS A 330 -17.23 -33.74 -9.70
N GLU A 331 -18.27 -33.88 -8.88
CA GLU A 331 -19.53 -34.45 -9.31
C GLU A 331 -20.13 -33.65 -10.48
N LEU A 332 -20.21 -32.33 -10.35
CA LEU A 332 -20.77 -31.48 -11.38
C LEU A 332 -19.87 -31.37 -12.64
N LEU A 333 -18.55 -31.41 -12.50
CA LEU A 333 -17.60 -31.46 -13.63
C LEU A 333 -17.67 -32.78 -14.43
N SER A 334 -18.24 -33.85 -13.86
CA SER A 334 -18.43 -35.08 -14.55
C SER A 334 -19.62 -35.10 -15.52
N HIS A 335 -20.50 -34.09 -15.43
CA HIS A 335 -21.66 -33.93 -16.30
C HIS A 335 -21.33 -33.20 -17.60
N SER A 336 -22.04 -33.49 -18.68
CA SER A 336 -21.99 -32.67 -19.90
C SER A 336 -22.61 -31.29 -19.68
N VAL A 337 -22.34 -30.34 -20.59
CA VAL A 337 -22.89 -28.98 -20.49
C VAL A 337 -24.43 -29.03 -20.57
N GLU A 338 -25.00 -29.88 -21.38
CA GLU A 338 -26.45 -30.06 -21.52
C GLU A 338 -27.09 -30.65 -20.25
N GLU A 339 -26.42 -31.59 -19.59
CA GLU A 339 -26.87 -32.14 -18.31
C GLU A 339 -26.80 -31.09 -17.20
N LEU A 340 -25.72 -30.30 -17.12
CA LEU A 340 -25.59 -29.21 -16.19
C LEU A 340 -26.68 -28.16 -16.37
N TYR A 341 -27.05 -27.86 -17.62
CA TYR A 341 -28.17 -27.00 -17.94
C TYR A 341 -29.48 -27.50 -17.37
N GLY A 342 -29.82 -28.79 -17.66
CA GLY A 342 -31.02 -29.41 -17.13
C GLY A 342 -31.10 -29.43 -15.61
N ILE A 343 -29.95 -29.59 -14.92
CA ILE A 343 -29.85 -29.52 -13.46
C ILE A 343 -30.07 -28.10 -12.94
N SER A 344 -29.57 -27.09 -13.68
CA SER A 344 -29.61 -25.69 -13.25
C SER A 344 -30.90 -24.95 -13.60
N GLU A 345 -31.61 -25.38 -14.65
CA GLU A 345 -32.79 -24.70 -15.20
C GLU A 345 -33.86 -24.39 -14.13
N PRO A 346 -34.30 -25.34 -13.29
CA PRO A 346 -35.37 -25.08 -12.32
C PRO A 346 -34.98 -24.01 -11.28
N SER A 347 -33.71 -23.96 -10.89
CA SER A 347 -33.20 -22.97 -9.94
C SER A 347 -33.04 -21.59 -10.56
N MET A 348 -32.63 -21.55 -11.85
CA MET A 348 -32.56 -20.35 -12.64
C MET A 348 -33.93 -19.75 -12.93
N ASP A 349 -34.92 -20.55 -13.23
CA ASP A 349 -36.29 -20.12 -13.47
C ASP A 349 -36.88 -19.45 -12.20
N LYS A 350 -36.68 -20.05 -11.04
CA LYS A 350 -37.07 -19.45 -9.76
C LYS A 350 -36.39 -18.07 -9.53
N TYR A 351 -35.10 -17.99 -9.85
CA TYR A 351 -34.35 -16.74 -9.72
C TYR A 351 -34.86 -15.68 -10.71
N ASN A 352 -35.09 -16.03 -11.94
CA ASN A 352 -35.60 -15.15 -12.97
C ASN A 352 -37.03 -14.68 -12.65
N ALA A 353 -37.90 -15.58 -12.17
CA ALA A 353 -39.24 -15.23 -11.71
C ALA A 353 -39.20 -14.22 -10.54
N ALA A 354 -38.36 -14.48 -9.55
CA ALA A 354 -38.16 -13.55 -8.44
C ALA A 354 -37.60 -12.18 -8.89
N ASN A 355 -36.70 -12.16 -9.87
CA ASN A 355 -36.14 -10.94 -10.41
C ASN A 355 -37.14 -10.13 -11.22
N ALA A 356 -38.09 -10.77 -11.87
CA ALA A 356 -39.16 -10.14 -12.65
C ALA A 356 -40.30 -9.54 -11.82
N MET A 357 -40.32 -9.76 -10.48
CA MET A 357 -41.34 -9.18 -9.58
C MET A 357 -41.29 -7.65 -9.59
N SER A 358 -42.46 -7.01 -9.44
CA SER A 358 -42.61 -5.56 -9.38
C SER A 358 -41.90 -4.93 -8.17
N GLU A 359 -41.46 -3.68 -8.32
CA GLU A 359 -40.82 -2.86 -7.28
C GLU A 359 -41.59 -1.55 -7.03
N SER A 360 -42.86 -1.48 -7.35
CA SER A 360 -43.65 -0.25 -7.32
C SER A 360 -44.00 0.19 -5.91
N THR A 361 -44.13 -0.74 -4.98
CA THR A 361 -44.50 -0.46 -3.57
C THR A 361 -43.43 -1.01 -2.61
N LYS A 362 -43.42 -0.46 -1.38
CA LYS A 362 -42.50 -0.88 -0.32
C LYS A 362 -42.69 -2.34 0.11
N GLU A 363 -43.89 -2.85 -0.02
CA GLU A 363 -44.23 -4.24 0.26
C GLU A 363 -43.73 -5.17 -0.85
N GLU A 364 -43.89 -4.75 -2.11
CA GLU A 364 -43.38 -5.48 -3.27
C GLU A 364 -41.88 -5.56 -3.27
N ILE A 365 -41.15 -4.48 -2.92
CA ILE A 365 -39.68 -4.47 -2.79
C ILE A 365 -39.25 -5.46 -1.70
N ARG A 366 -39.96 -5.53 -0.56
CA ARG A 366 -39.65 -6.52 0.49
C ARG A 366 -39.92 -7.96 0.03
N SER A 367 -41.05 -8.19 -0.63
CA SER A 367 -41.41 -9.49 -1.16
C SER A 367 -40.40 -9.97 -2.21
N LYS A 368 -40.05 -9.13 -3.15
CA LYS A 368 -39.00 -9.40 -4.16
C LYS A 368 -37.63 -9.71 -3.50
N SER A 369 -37.23 -8.91 -2.52
CA SER A 369 -35.98 -9.13 -1.79
C SER A 369 -35.96 -10.47 -1.05
N ALA A 370 -37.10 -10.89 -0.45
CA ALA A 370 -37.24 -12.17 0.21
C ALA A 370 -37.20 -13.33 -0.79
N ALA A 371 -37.92 -13.21 -1.91
CA ALA A 371 -37.94 -14.23 -2.97
C ALA A 371 -36.55 -14.40 -3.65
N LEU A 372 -35.85 -13.30 -3.94
CA LEU A 372 -34.49 -13.33 -4.46
C LEU A 372 -33.50 -13.97 -3.49
N LYS A 373 -33.67 -13.70 -2.19
CA LYS A 373 -32.81 -14.29 -1.16
C LYS A 373 -33.04 -15.79 -1.04
N GLU A 374 -34.25 -16.25 -1.19
CA GLU A 374 -34.61 -17.67 -1.18
C GLU A 374 -34.13 -18.39 -2.45
N ALA A 375 -34.42 -17.84 -3.61
CA ALA A 375 -33.95 -18.35 -4.89
C ALA A 375 -32.43 -18.40 -5.01
N SER A 376 -31.71 -17.38 -4.51
CA SER A 376 -30.24 -17.37 -4.53
C SER A 376 -29.60 -18.38 -3.58
N LYS A 377 -30.31 -18.93 -2.59
CA LYS A 377 -29.81 -20.03 -1.76
C LYS A 377 -29.80 -21.38 -2.52
N GLU A 378 -30.77 -21.58 -3.42
CA GLU A 378 -30.84 -22.78 -4.25
C GLU A 378 -29.87 -22.67 -5.44
N LEU A 379 -29.65 -21.45 -5.93
CA LEU A 379 -28.79 -21.15 -7.06
C LEU A 379 -27.35 -21.03 -6.60
N ASP A 380 -26.60 -22.11 -6.56
CA ASP A 380 -25.17 -22.05 -6.27
C ASP A 380 -24.36 -21.60 -7.51
N HIS A 381 -23.07 -21.46 -7.29
CA HIS A 381 -22.16 -20.96 -8.31
C HIS A 381 -22.14 -21.82 -9.59
N PHE A 382 -22.27 -23.13 -9.45
CA PHE A 382 -22.30 -24.06 -10.54
C PHE A 382 -23.49 -23.89 -11.47
N HIS A 383 -24.67 -23.76 -10.87
CA HIS A 383 -25.90 -23.57 -11.64
C HIS A 383 -25.82 -22.26 -12.45
N LYS A 384 -25.29 -21.19 -11.87
CA LYS A 384 -25.07 -19.93 -12.58
C LYS A 384 -24.08 -20.06 -13.73
N LYS A 385 -23.02 -20.86 -13.55
CA LYS A 385 -22.00 -21.08 -14.57
C LYS A 385 -22.50 -21.97 -15.70
N ALA A 386 -23.15 -23.06 -15.39
CA ALA A 386 -23.77 -23.94 -16.40
C ALA A 386 -24.69 -23.13 -17.31
N TYR A 387 -25.51 -22.25 -16.74
CA TYR A 387 -26.41 -21.37 -17.48
C TYR A 387 -25.70 -20.33 -18.36
N ALA A 388 -24.51 -19.89 -17.98
CA ALA A 388 -23.70 -18.92 -18.74
C ALA A 388 -22.95 -19.56 -19.93
N TYR A 389 -22.81 -20.87 -19.97
CA TYR A 389 -22.12 -21.60 -21.07
C TYR A 389 -23.03 -22.02 -22.20
N ILE A 390 -24.34 -21.82 -22.07
CA ILE A 390 -25.35 -22.15 -23.04
C ILE A 390 -25.92 -20.87 -23.67
#